data_94be3d6f837a090e8d994e585551aff5
#
_entry.id   94be3d6f837a090e8d994e585551aff5
#
_cell.length_a   1.000
_cell.length_b   1.000
_cell.length_c   1.000
_cell.angle_alpha   90.00
_cell.angle_beta   90.00
_cell.angle_gamma   90.00
#
_symmetry.space_group_name_H-M   'P 1'
#
loop_
_entity.id
_entity.type
_entity.pdbx_description
1 polymer ?
#
loop_
_entity_poly.entity_id
_entity_poly.type
_entity_poly.pdbx_seq_one_letter_code
_entity_poly.pdbx_strand_id
1 'polypeptide(L)'
;MQDFAAIDFETANSERSSVCSVGVVIVRGGEIVDKYYSLIKPEPEYYNYWCSKVHGLCATDTEDAPIFPEVWKQIEPMIGDMPLVAHNKSFDESCLKAVFRVYQMDYPDYDFYCTCAASRKVWPKGQHTLNVIAARCGYELTNHHHALADAEACAAIAIEIL
;
A
#
# COMPACT_ATOMS: atom_id res chain seq x y z
N MET A 1 1.95 10.53 -13.88
CA MET A 1 0.66 10.79 -13.22
C MET A 1 0.85 11.89 -12.18
N GLN A 2 -0.05 12.83 -12.08
CA GLN A 2 0.13 14.01 -11.23
C GLN A 2 -0.72 14.03 -9.97
N ASP A 3 -1.93 13.50 -10.02
CA ASP A 3 -2.82 13.47 -8.86
C ASP A 3 -3.23 12.02 -8.57
N PHE A 4 -2.79 11.51 -7.43
CA PHE A 4 -3.09 10.12 -7.04
C PHE A 4 -2.75 9.88 -5.57
N ALA A 5 -3.21 8.75 -5.04
CA ALA A 5 -2.80 8.26 -3.74
C ALA A 5 -2.04 6.95 -3.91
N ALA A 6 -0.77 6.91 -3.53
CA ALA A 6 -0.02 5.67 -3.44
C ALA A 6 -0.39 4.95 -2.14
N ILE A 7 -0.63 3.66 -2.22
CA ILE A 7 -1.06 2.87 -1.07
C ILE A 7 -0.28 1.55 -1.01
N ASP A 8 0.03 1.12 0.21
CA ASP A 8 0.70 -0.14 0.47
C ASP A 8 0.15 -0.75 1.75
N PHE A 9 -0.14 -2.06 1.71
CA PHE A 9 -0.61 -2.83 2.86
C PHE A 9 0.40 -3.90 3.23
N GLU A 10 0.50 -4.19 4.53
CA GLU A 10 1.11 -5.42 5.04
C GLU A 10 0.01 -6.29 5.64
N THR A 11 0.12 -7.61 5.48
CA THR A 11 -0.87 -8.57 5.99
C THR A 11 -0.27 -9.41 7.11
N ALA A 12 -1.12 -9.78 8.08
CA ALA A 12 -0.71 -10.62 9.22
C ALA A 12 -0.59 -12.09 8.84
N ASN A 13 -1.43 -12.55 7.90
CA ASN A 13 -1.50 -13.95 7.49
C ASN A 13 -1.89 -14.06 6.01
N SER A 14 -2.17 -15.26 5.52
CA SER A 14 -2.47 -15.50 4.11
C SER A 14 -3.85 -15.00 3.68
N GLU A 15 -4.73 -14.65 4.63
CA GLU A 15 -6.01 -14.03 4.28
C GLU A 15 -5.78 -12.58 3.86
N ARG A 16 -6.27 -12.20 2.69
CA ARG A 16 -6.05 -10.84 2.16
C ARG A 16 -6.69 -9.75 3.04
N SER A 17 -7.75 -10.10 3.77
CA SER A 17 -8.41 -9.17 4.71
C SER A 17 -7.57 -8.85 5.95
N SER A 18 -6.51 -9.62 6.23
CA SER A 18 -5.72 -9.50 7.45
C SER A 18 -4.71 -8.36 7.40
N VAL A 19 -5.08 -7.24 6.82
CA VAL A 19 -4.20 -6.05 6.78
C VAL A 19 -3.83 -5.64 8.20
N CYS A 20 -2.53 -5.48 8.46
CA CYS A 20 -2.01 -5.13 9.79
C CYS A 20 -1.27 -3.79 9.81
N SER A 21 -1.00 -3.22 8.65
CA SER A 21 -0.53 -1.84 8.53
C SER A 21 -0.86 -1.30 7.15
N VAL A 22 -0.94 0.02 7.04
CA VAL A 22 -1.18 0.71 5.78
C VAL A 22 -0.35 2.00 5.73
N GLY A 23 0.22 2.26 4.57
CA GLY A 23 0.84 3.54 4.25
C GLY A 23 0.12 4.17 3.07
N VAL A 24 -0.12 5.47 3.14
CA VAL A 24 -0.75 6.25 2.07
C VAL A 24 0.05 7.52 1.85
N VAL A 25 0.31 7.82 0.58
CA VAL A 25 1.03 9.03 0.19
C VAL A 25 0.20 9.75 -0.86
N ILE A 26 -0.15 10.99 -0.58
CA ILE A 26 -0.98 11.81 -1.47
C ILE A 26 -0.07 12.67 -2.35
N VAL A 27 -0.28 12.56 -3.64
CA VAL A 27 0.46 13.33 -4.66
C VAL A 27 -0.52 14.24 -5.40
N ARG A 28 -0.18 15.52 -5.48
CA ARG A 28 -0.95 16.51 -6.25
C ARG A 28 0.03 17.37 -7.05
N GLY A 29 -0.27 17.55 -8.34
CA GLY A 29 0.59 18.30 -9.22
C GLY A 29 1.99 17.70 -9.34
N GLY A 30 2.12 16.37 -9.19
CA GLY A 30 3.41 15.69 -9.25
C GLY A 30 4.26 15.81 -7.99
N GLU A 31 3.71 16.36 -6.91
CA GLU A 31 4.42 16.53 -5.64
C GLU A 31 3.71 15.84 -4.49
N ILE A 32 4.49 15.29 -3.56
CA ILE A 32 3.94 14.69 -2.33
C ILE A 32 3.47 15.81 -1.42
N VAL A 33 2.17 15.80 -1.08
CA VAL A 33 1.54 16.84 -0.26
C VAL A 33 1.06 16.33 1.10
N ASP A 34 0.88 15.02 1.27
CA ASP A 34 0.42 14.46 2.54
C ASP A 34 0.81 12.98 2.64
N LYS A 35 0.90 12.47 3.87
CA LYS A 35 1.25 11.10 4.18
C LYS A 35 0.44 10.61 5.37
N TYR A 36 0.16 9.31 5.40
CA TYR A 36 -0.55 8.67 6.50
C TYR A 36 0.00 7.27 6.73
N TYR A 37 0.17 6.90 7.98
CA TYR A 37 0.55 5.54 8.36
C TYR A 37 -0.26 5.11 9.58
N SER A 38 -0.73 3.87 9.59
CA SER A 38 -1.35 3.28 10.78
C SER A 38 -1.09 1.79 10.84
N LEU A 39 -0.85 1.31 12.05
CA LEU A 39 -1.04 -0.09 12.39
C LEU A 39 -2.55 -0.38 12.39
N ILE A 40 -2.92 -1.62 12.08
CA ILE A 40 -4.30 -2.06 12.00
C ILE A 40 -4.42 -3.39 12.74
N LYS A 41 -5.45 -3.53 13.58
CA LYS A 41 -5.78 -4.82 14.17
C LYS A 41 -6.32 -5.73 13.06
N PRO A 42 -5.62 -6.82 12.72
CA PRO A 42 -6.00 -7.62 11.55
C PRO A 42 -7.24 -8.47 11.77
N GLU A 43 -7.96 -8.73 10.68
CA GLU A 43 -9.12 -9.64 10.68
C GLU A 43 -8.96 -10.67 9.55
N PRO A 44 -8.76 -11.97 9.87
CA PRO A 44 -8.70 -12.58 11.20
C PRO A 44 -7.42 -12.23 11.97
N GLU A 45 -7.54 -12.18 13.30
CA GLU A 45 -6.49 -11.67 14.18
C GLU A 45 -5.52 -12.80 14.59
N TYR A 46 -4.67 -13.21 13.64
CA TYR A 46 -3.52 -14.07 13.93
C TYR A 46 -2.40 -13.76 12.93
N TYR A 47 -1.17 -14.04 13.33
CA TYR A 47 0.00 -13.84 12.47
C TYR A 47 0.58 -15.18 12.07
N ASN A 48 0.99 -15.30 10.78
CA ASN A 48 1.81 -16.44 10.38
C ASN A 48 3.29 -16.04 10.32
N TYR A 49 4.14 -17.05 10.39
CA TYR A 49 5.58 -16.85 10.43
C TYR A 49 6.11 -16.07 9.20
N TRP A 50 5.61 -16.43 8.00
CA TRP A 50 6.13 -15.88 6.76
C TRP A 50 5.81 -14.39 6.61
N CYS A 51 4.61 -13.99 6.96
CA CYS A 51 4.21 -12.59 6.92
C CYS A 51 5.01 -11.76 7.93
N SER A 52 5.11 -12.22 9.18
CA SER A 52 5.89 -11.56 10.21
C SER A 52 7.36 -11.44 9.83
N LYS A 53 7.92 -12.44 9.17
CA LYS A 53 9.31 -12.41 8.71
C LYS A 53 9.53 -11.30 7.67
N VAL A 54 8.55 -11.03 6.81
CA VAL A 54 8.64 -10.00 5.77
C VAL A 54 8.63 -8.60 6.37
N HIS A 55 7.64 -8.28 7.22
CA HIS A 55 7.44 -6.90 7.71
C HIS A 55 7.84 -6.66 9.16
N GLY A 56 8.14 -7.73 9.91
CA GLY A 56 8.61 -7.62 11.29
C GLY A 56 7.53 -7.35 12.33
N LEU A 57 6.25 -7.29 11.94
CA LEU A 57 5.15 -7.08 12.88
C LEU A 57 4.66 -8.41 13.45
N CYS A 58 4.20 -8.37 14.70
CA CYS A 58 3.63 -9.54 15.39
C CYS A 58 2.37 -9.14 16.17
N ALA A 59 1.72 -10.12 16.78
CA ALA A 59 0.43 -9.92 17.45
C ALA A 59 0.44 -8.81 18.51
N THR A 60 1.55 -8.67 19.27
CA THR A 60 1.65 -7.64 20.29
C THR A 60 1.70 -6.23 19.72
N ASP A 61 2.18 -6.07 18.47
CA ASP A 61 2.28 -4.76 17.83
C ASP A 61 0.90 -4.18 17.48
N THR A 62 -0.08 -5.03 17.20
CA THR A 62 -1.39 -4.61 16.69
C THR A 62 -2.57 -4.98 17.60
N GLU A 63 -2.34 -5.59 18.76
CA GLU A 63 -3.43 -6.00 19.64
C GLU A 63 -4.28 -4.82 20.13
N ASP A 64 -3.68 -3.64 20.30
CA ASP A 64 -4.36 -2.41 20.70
C ASP A 64 -4.54 -1.42 19.55
N ALA A 65 -4.26 -1.85 18.31
CA ALA A 65 -4.41 -1.00 17.14
C ALA A 65 -5.89 -0.86 16.76
N PRO A 66 -6.25 0.22 16.03
CA PRO A 66 -7.61 0.35 15.52
C PRO A 66 -7.94 -0.70 14.47
N ILE A 67 -9.22 -1.03 14.34
CA ILE A 67 -9.70 -1.91 13.27
C ILE A 67 -9.75 -1.14 11.95
N PHE A 68 -9.79 -1.87 10.84
CA PHE A 68 -9.74 -1.28 9.50
C PHE A 68 -10.80 -0.16 9.27
N PRO A 69 -12.08 -0.34 9.65
CA PRO A 69 -13.07 0.73 9.41
C PRO A 69 -12.71 2.06 10.07
N GLU A 70 -12.09 2.05 11.23
CA GLU A 70 -11.65 3.27 11.92
C GLU A 70 -10.48 3.93 11.17
N VAL A 71 -9.55 3.13 10.67
CA VAL A 71 -8.41 3.61 9.89
C VAL A 71 -8.89 4.19 8.56
N TRP A 72 -9.79 3.48 7.87
CA TRP A 72 -10.27 3.92 6.56
C TRP A 72 -11.06 5.23 6.64
N LYS A 73 -11.74 5.46 7.74
CA LYS A 73 -12.42 6.73 7.99
C LYS A 73 -11.46 7.94 7.93
N GLN A 74 -10.19 7.74 8.28
CA GLN A 74 -9.16 8.77 8.18
C GLN A 74 -8.59 8.89 6.76
N ILE A 75 -8.47 7.78 6.05
CA ILE A 75 -7.84 7.72 4.72
C ILE A 75 -8.81 8.19 3.63
N GLU A 76 -10.07 7.80 3.69
CA GLU A 76 -11.05 8.06 2.63
C GLU A 76 -11.13 9.54 2.23
N PRO A 77 -11.20 10.51 3.17
CA PRO A 77 -11.21 11.93 2.78
C PRO A 77 -9.91 12.40 2.13
N MET A 78 -8.79 11.78 2.46
CA MET A 78 -7.50 12.12 1.85
C MET A 78 -7.44 11.71 0.39
N ILE A 79 -8.00 10.55 0.05
CA ILE A 79 -8.03 10.03 -1.32
C ILE A 79 -9.02 10.82 -2.17
N GLY A 80 -10.21 11.09 -1.66
CA GLY A 80 -11.29 11.71 -2.43
C GLY A 80 -11.58 10.89 -3.67
N ASP A 81 -11.60 11.55 -4.83
CA ASP A 81 -11.89 10.93 -6.13
C ASP A 81 -10.62 10.52 -6.89
N MET A 82 -9.45 10.62 -6.27
CA MET A 82 -8.20 10.30 -6.94
C MET A 82 -8.04 8.79 -7.15
N PRO A 83 -7.32 8.39 -8.22
CA PRO A 83 -6.97 6.99 -8.38
C PRO A 83 -5.96 6.54 -7.33
N LEU A 84 -5.94 5.25 -7.06
CA LEU A 84 -4.95 4.60 -6.21
C LEU A 84 -3.83 4.01 -7.07
N VAL A 85 -2.62 4.05 -6.56
CA VAL A 85 -1.44 3.48 -7.20
C VAL A 85 -0.75 2.55 -6.22
N ALA A 86 -0.37 1.38 -6.68
CA ALA A 86 0.38 0.42 -5.88
C ALA A 86 1.44 -0.27 -6.75
N HIS A 87 2.50 -0.73 -6.10
CA HIS A 87 3.51 -1.54 -6.79
C HIS A 87 3.09 -3.00 -6.66
N ASN A 88 2.75 -3.63 -7.79
CA ASN A 88 2.05 -4.92 -7.83
C ASN A 88 0.62 -4.77 -7.29
N LYS A 89 -0.17 -3.96 -7.95
CA LYS A 89 -1.51 -3.53 -7.49
C LYS A 89 -2.47 -4.68 -7.20
N SER A 90 -2.30 -5.84 -7.85
CA SER A 90 -3.19 -6.98 -7.64
C SER A 90 -3.22 -7.43 -6.17
N PHE A 91 -2.09 -7.30 -5.47
CA PHE A 91 -2.04 -7.59 -4.03
C PHE A 91 -2.84 -6.56 -3.23
N ASP A 92 -2.49 -5.28 -3.33
CA ASP A 92 -3.12 -4.23 -2.53
C ASP A 92 -4.60 -4.05 -2.85
N GLU A 93 -4.96 -4.14 -4.12
CA GLU A 93 -6.36 -4.09 -4.55
C GLU A 93 -7.15 -5.26 -3.97
N SER A 94 -6.60 -6.47 -3.99
CA SER A 94 -7.27 -7.65 -3.41
C SER A 94 -7.39 -7.54 -1.89
N CYS A 95 -6.40 -6.98 -1.21
CA CYS A 95 -6.47 -6.72 0.22
C CYS A 95 -7.60 -5.73 0.55
N LEU A 96 -7.67 -4.63 -0.19
CA LEU A 96 -8.66 -3.59 0.05
C LEU A 96 -10.08 -4.13 -0.18
N LYS A 97 -10.30 -4.86 -1.27
CA LYS A 97 -11.60 -5.49 -1.55
C LYS A 97 -11.98 -6.51 -0.49
N ALA A 98 -11.04 -7.34 -0.07
CA ALA A 98 -11.28 -8.39 0.92
C ALA A 98 -11.64 -7.81 2.29
N VAL A 99 -10.94 -6.78 2.75
CA VAL A 99 -11.20 -6.18 4.06
C VAL A 99 -12.51 -5.39 4.05
N PHE A 100 -12.86 -4.73 2.96
CA PHE A 100 -14.18 -4.11 2.80
C PHE A 100 -15.29 -5.14 2.92
N ARG A 101 -15.11 -6.31 2.29
CA ARG A 101 -16.10 -7.39 2.33
C ARG A 101 -16.26 -7.96 3.74
N VAL A 102 -15.15 -8.19 4.46
CA VAL A 102 -15.19 -8.73 5.82
C VAL A 102 -15.96 -7.83 6.77
N TYR A 103 -15.78 -6.50 6.63
CA TYR A 103 -16.47 -5.53 7.47
C TYR A 103 -17.80 -5.05 6.88
N GLN A 104 -18.27 -5.67 5.78
CA GLN A 104 -19.55 -5.35 5.12
C GLN A 104 -19.66 -3.86 4.75
N MET A 105 -18.56 -3.32 4.25
CA MET A 105 -18.47 -1.93 3.78
C MET A 105 -18.68 -1.89 2.26
N ASP A 106 -19.33 -0.83 1.77
CA ASP A 106 -19.51 -0.61 0.34
C ASP A 106 -18.19 -0.18 -0.30
N TYR A 107 -17.74 -0.95 -1.29
CA TYR A 107 -16.49 -0.68 -1.99
C TYR A 107 -16.73 0.32 -3.13
N PRO A 108 -16.02 1.48 -3.15
CA PRO A 108 -16.29 2.54 -4.15
C PRO A 108 -15.73 2.27 -5.56
N ASP A 109 -15.28 1.08 -5.88
CA ASP A 109 -14.66 0.73 -7.17
C ASP A 109 -13.51 1.67 -7.54
N TYR A 110 -12.56 1.82 -6.63
CA TYR A 110 -11.38 2.64 -6.87
C TYR A 110 -10.63 2.22 -8.13
N ASP A 111 -10.22 3.20 -8.93
CA ASP A 111 -9.31 2.98 -10.05
C ASP A 111 -7.90 2.72 -9.52
N PHE A 112 -7.34 1.57 -9.86
CA PHE A 112 -5.99 1.19 -9.46
C PHE A 112 -5.02 1.19 -10.64
N TYR A 113 -3.87 1.79 -10.46
CA TYR A 113 -2.75 1.76 -11.40
C TYR A 113 -1.56 1.04 -10.76
N CYS A 114 -0.74 0.39 -11.59
CA CYS A 114 0.34 -0.46 -11.12
C CYS A 114 1.70 0.03 -11.61
N THR A 115 2.54 0.48 -10.70
CA THR A 115 3.91 0.90 -11.04
C THR A 115 4.79 -0.27 -11.49
N CYS A 116 4.54 -1.48 -10.96
CA CYS A 116 5.26 -2.67 -11.40
C CYS A 116 4.97 -3.00 -12.87
N ALA A 117 3.71 -2.98 -13.27
CA ALA A 117 3.32 -3.20 -14.67
C ALA A 117 3.86 -2.10 -15.58
N ALA A 118 3.80 -0.85 -15.14
CA ALA A 118 4.33 0.28 -15.88
C ALA A 118 5.85 0.16 -16.07
N SER A 119 6.56 -0.27 -15.04
CA SER A 119 8.02 -0.42 -15.11
C SER A 119 8.46 -1.47 -16.13
N ARG A 120 7.67 -2.53 -16.32
CA ARG A 120 7.95 -3.55 -17.34
C ARG A 120 7.88 -3.00 -18.76
N LYS A 121 7.06 -1.98 -18.98
CA LYS A 121 6.97 -1.31 -20.29
C LYS A 121 8.15 -0.38 -20.52
N VAL A 122 8.62 0.31 -19.49
CA VAL A 122 9.76 1.23 -19.57
C VAL A 122 11.07 0.45 -19.68
N TRP A 123 11.22 -0.60 -18.86
CA TRP A 123 12.41 -1.46 -18.81
C TRP A 123 12.00 -2.91 -19.01
N PRO A 124 11.93 -3.39 -20.27
CA PRO A 124 11.41 -4.74 -20.57
C PRO A 124 12.22 -5.89 -19.96
N LYS A 125 13.46 -5.65 -19.53
CA LYS A 125 14.33 -6.68 -18.97
C LYS A 125 14.73 -6.35 -17.55
N GLY A 126 15.07 -7.39 -16.76
CA GLY A 126 15.56 -7.26 -15.41
C GLY A 126 14.46 -7.42 -14.36
N GLN A 127 14.82 -7.14 -13.13
CA GLN A 127 13.92 -7.24 -11.98
C GLN A 127 13.04 -6.00 -11.84
N HIS A 128 11.82 -6.20 -11.34
CA HIS A 128 10.82 -5.14 -11.18
C HIS A 128 10.30 -5.04 -9.74
N THR A 129 11.09 -5.52 -8.77
CA THR A 129 10.75 -5.33 -7.36
C THR A 129 10.79 -3.85 -7.01
N LEU A 130 10.06 -3.48 -5.96
CA LEU A 130 9.90 -2.07 -5.57
C LEU A 130 11.23 -1.36 -5.38
N ASN A 131 12.15 -1.98 -4.64
CA ASN A 131 13.47 -1.38 -4.36
C ASN A 131 14.31 -1.18 -5.63
N VAL A 132 14.26 -2.12 -6.57
CA VAL A 132 15.01 -2.04 -7.83
C VAL A 132 14.47 -0.90 -8.70
N ILE A 133 13.15 -0.83 -8.87
CA ILE A 133 12.54 0.20 -9.70
C ILE A 133 12.65 1.58 -9.05
N ALA A 134 12.48 1.68 -7.73
CA ALA A 134 12.69 2.94 -7.01
C ALA A 134 14.11 3.49 -7.26
N ALA A 135 15.12 2.62 -7.17
CA ALA A 135 16.51 3.01 -7.44
C ALA A 135 16.70 3.52 -8.87
N ARG A 136 16.05 2.89 -9.87
CA ARG A 136 16.08 3.35 -11.26
C ARG A 136 15.48 4.75 -11.43
N CYS A 137 14.51 5.09 -10.59
CA CYS A 137 13.87 6.41 -10.56
C CYS A 137 14.61 7.41 -9.65
N GLY A 138 15.78 7.05 -9.14
CA GLY A 138 16.59 7.94 -8.29
C GLY A 138 16.13 8.00 -6.84
N TYR A 139 15.31 7.04 -6.40
CA TYR A 139 14.81 6.99 -5.03
C TYR A 139 15.43 5.82 -4.27
N GLU A 140 16.07 6.11 -3.14
CA GLU A 140 16.68 5.09 -2.29
C GLU A 140 15.67 4.62 -1.24
N LEU A 141 15.24 3.36 -1.32
CA LEU A 141 14.33 2.75 -0.37
C LEU A 141 15.13 2.13 0.77
N THR A 142 15.09 2.76 1.95
CA THR A 142 15.91 2.37 3.10
C THR A 142 15.19 1.51 4.12
N ASN A 143 13.85 1.51 4.14
CA ASN A 143 13.05 0.76 5.11
C ASN A 143 12.01 -0.10 4.38
N HIS A 144 12.50 -0.99 3.50
CA HIS A 144 11.66 -1.87 2.69
C HIS A 144 10.78 -2.76 3.59
N HIS A 145 9.54 -2.99 3.18
CA HIS A 145 8.47 -3.71 3.90
C HIS A 145 7.90 -2.95 5.10
N HIS A 146 8.23 -1.68 5.26
CA HIS A 146 7.44 -0.76 6.08
C HIS A 146 6.41 -0.09 5.16
N ALA A 147 5.12 -0.18 5.50
CA ALA A 147 4.05 0.22 4.57
C ALA A 147 4.18 1.67 4.08
N LEU A 148 4.51 2.62 4.96
CA LEU A 148 4.67 4.02 4.53
C LEU A 148 5.90 4.21 3.66
N ALA A 149 7.04 3.59 4.01
CA ALA A 149 8.25 3.68 3.21
C ALA A 149 8.01 3.09 1.80
N ASP A 150 7.30 1.98 1.72
CA ASP A 150 6.97 1.34 0.44
C ASP A 150 5.99 2.21 -0.37
N ALA A 151 5.02 2.84 0.27
CA ALA A 151 4.10 3.77 -0.40
C ALA A 151 4.84 5.01 -0.93
N GLU A 152 5.81 5.53 -0.18
CA GLU A 152 6.64 6.65 -0.63
C GLU A 152 7.47 6.28 -1.86
N ALA A 153 8.08 5.10 -1.85
CA ALA A 153 8.82 4.58 -3.00
C ALA A 153 7.91 4.42 -4.22
N CYS A 154 6.73 3.86 -4.02
CA CYS A 154 5.73 3.72 -5.07
C CYS A 154 5.32 5.08 -5.65
N ALA A 155 5.11 6.08 -4.80
CA ALA A 155 4.78 7.44 -5.23
C ALA A 155 5.90 8.03 -6.09
N ALA A 156 7.15 7.87 -5.68
CA ALA A 156 8.31 8.35 -6.44
C ALA A 156 8.37 7.71 -7.83
N ILE A 157 8.14 6.42 -7.92
CA ILE A 157 8.08 5.71 -9.21
C ILE A 157 6.93 6.25 -10.06
N ALA A 158 5.74 6.37 -9.50
CA ALA A 158 4.55 6.82 -10.24
C ALA A 158 4.72 8.23 -10.80
N ILE A 159 5.35 9.13 -10.07
CA ILE A 159 5.65 10.48 -10.53
C ILE A 159 6.53 10.44 -11.80
N GLU A 160 7.48 9.52 -11.85
CA GLU A 160 8.42 9.41 -12.96
C GLU A 160 7.86 8.67 -14.19
N ILE A 161 7.12 7.58 -14.00
CA ILE A 161 6.80 6.67 -15.12
C ILE A 161 5.30 6.44 -15.38
N LEU A 162 4.43 6.98 -14.55
CA LEU A 162 2.98 6.83 -14.75
C LEU A 162 2.29 8.08 -15.29
#